data_8055a045410da5d247f20d99b4b201f4
#
_entry.id   8055a045410da5d247f20d99b4b201f4
#
_cell.length_a   1.000
_cell.length_b   1.000
_cell.length_c   1.000
_cell.angle_alpha   90.00
_cell.angle_beta   90.00
_cell.angle_gamma   90.00
#
_symmetry.space_group_name_H-M   'P 1'
#
loop_
_entity.id
_entity.type
_entity.pdbx_description
1 polymer ?
#
loop_
_entity_poly.entity_id
_entity_poly.type
_entity_poly.pdbx_seq_one_letter_code
_entity_poly.pdbx_strand_id
1 'polypeptide(L)' 'MIQQVKDVIEQQVRPVLQSDGGDIELIDVEDGIVKVKLVGACAHCPSSAMTLYQGVEKMLMDLIPEVKGIEQVW' A
#
# COMPACT_ATOMS: atom_id res chain seq x y z
N MET A 1 -1.20 -15.16 3.85
CA MET A 1 -1.74 -13.81 3.56
C MET A 1 -0.65 -12.76 3.36
N ILE A 2 0.31 -12.67 4.26
CA ILE A 2 1.35 -11.62 4.15
C ILE A 2 2.17 -11.75 2.86
N GLN A 3 2.46 -12.96 2.42
CA GLN A 3 3.22 -13.17 1.18
C GLN A 3 2.44 -12.70 -0.03
N GLN A 4 1.14 -12.97 -0.08
CA GLN A 4 0.28 -12.52 -1.18
C GLN A 4 0.22 -11.00 -1.24
N VAL A 5 0.07 -10.36 -0.09
CA VAL A 5 0.02 -8.90 0.01
C VAL A 5 1.35 -8.31 -0.44
N LYS A 6 2.45 -8.88 0.02
CA LYS A 6 3.79 -8.43 -0.36
C LYS A 6 4.01 -8.53 -1.85
N ASP A 7 3.60 -9.63 -2.47
CA ASP A 7 3.74 -9.83 -3.90
C ASP A 7 2.95 -8.80 -4.70
N VAL A 8 1.71 -8.54 -4.28
CA VAL A 8 0.87 -7.53 -4.94
C VAL A 8 1.49 -6.15 -4.82
N ILE A 9 1.96 -5.80 -3.62
CA ILE A 9 2.59 -4.50 -3.41
C ILE A 9 3.83 -4.34 -4.27
N GLU A 10 4.70 -5.34 -4.31
CA GLU A 10 5.94 -5.25 -5.06
C GLU A 10 5.74 -5.25 -6.58
N GLN A 11 4.74 -5.99 -7.07
CA GLN A 11 4.52 -6.14 -8.51
C GLN A 11 3.53 -5.15 -9.08
N GLN A 12 2.55 -4.71 -8.30
CA GLN A 12 1.47 -3.85 -8.79
C GLN A 12 1.54 -2.44 -8.26
N VAL A 13 1.89 -2.26 -7.00
CA VAL A 13 1.82 -0.95 -6.34
C VAL A 13 3.13 -0.17 -6.47
N ARG A 14 4.25 -0.80 -6.16
CA ARG A 14 5.55 -0.13 -6.18
C ARG A 14 5.91 0.49 -7.54
N PRO A 15 5.72 -0.21 -8.67
CA PRO A 15 6.06 0.39 -9.97
C PRO A 15 5.30 1.68 -10.24
N VAL A 16 4.03 1.76 -9.84
CA VAL A 16 3.21 2.96 -10.01
C VAL A 16 3.77 4.10 -9.17
N LEU A 17 4.09 3.84 -7.91
CA LEU A 17 4.62 4.86 -7.01
C LEU A 17 6.02 5.30 -7.38
N GLN A 18 6.87 4.37 -7.81
CA GLN A 18 8.23 4.70 -8.24
C GLN A 18 8.23 5.60 -9.45
N SER A 19 7.26 5.44 -10.33
CA SER A 19 7.07 6.31 -11.49
C SER A 19 6.86 7.77 -11.07
N ASP A 20 6.26 8.02 -9.91
CA ASP A 20 6.01 9.35 -9.36
C ASP A 20 7.09 9.82 -8.38
N GLY A 21 8.19 9.08 -8.28
CA GLY A 21 9.28 9.43 -7.37
C GLY A 21 9.10 8.99 -5.94
N GLY A 22 8.10 8.14 -5.69
CA GLY A 22 7.83 7.59 -4.36
C GLY A 22 8.01 6.09 -4.31
N ASP A 23 7.70 5.51 -3.17
CA ASP A 23 7.75 4.07 -2.97
C ASP A 23 6.86 3.69 -1.78
N ILE A 24 6.70 2.40 -1.55
CA ILE A 24 5.90 1.88 -0.46
C ILE A 24 6.60 0.67 0.16
N GLU A 25 6.55 0.56 1.47
CA GLU A 25 7.09 -0.59 2.19
C GLU A 25 5.96 -1.28 2.95
N LEU A 26 5.90 -2.61 2.84
CA LEU A 26 5.01 -3.41 3.66
C LEU A 26 5.65 -3.60 5.02
N ILE A 27 4.98 -3.12 6.06
CA ILE A 27 5.47 -3.24 7.43
C ILE A 27 4.94 -4.50 8.08
N ASP A 28 3.62 -4.72 8.00
CA ASP A 28 2.99 -5.89 8.62
C ASP A 28 1.58 -6.09 8.06
N VAL A 29 1.01 -7.24 8.37
CA VAL A 29 -0.41 -7.53 8.11
C VAL A 29 -0.99 -8.14 9.38
N GLU A 30 -2.02 -7.52 9.91
CA GLU A 30 -2.62 -7.93 11.17
C GLU A 30 -4.13 -7.89 11.06
N ASP A 31 -4.79 -9.03 11.27
CA ASP A 31 -6.25 -9.16 11.20
C ASP A 31 -6.86 -8.63 9.90
N GLY A 32 -6.16 -8.83 8.79
CA GLY A 32 -6.61 -8.34 7.48
C GLY A 32 -6.29 -6.87 7.23
N ILE A 33 -5.68 -6.19 8.18
CA ILE A 33 -5.25 -4.79 8.01
C ILE A 33 -3.79 -4.80 7.55
N VAL A 34 -3.56 -4.22 6.39
CA VAL A 34 -2.23 -4.14 5.78
C VAL A 34 -1.56 -2.85 6.27
N LYS A 35 -0.46 -2.99 6.99
CA LYS A 35 0.30 -1.84 7.50
C LYS A 35 1.41 -1.52 6.54
N VAL A 36 1.38 -0.32 5.99
CA VAL A 36 2.35 0.13 4.98
C VAL A 36 2.90 1.50 5.33
N LYS A 37 4.09 1.78 4.81
CA LYS A 37 4.75 3.07 4.97
C LYS A 37 5.06 3.62 3.59
N LEU A 38 4.58 4.83 3.31
CA LEU A 38 4.94 5.54 2.09
C LEU A 38 6.27 6.27 2.30
N VAL A 39 7.11 6.23 1.26
CA VAL A 39 8.42 6.89 1.30
C VAL A 39 8.59 7.75 0.03
N GLY A 40 9.54 8.67 0.07
CA GLY A 40 9.84 9.54 -1.06
C GLY A 40 8.82 10.65 -1.23
N ALA A 41 8.59 11.08 -2.46
CA ALA A 41 7.71 12.21 -2.76
C ALA A 41 6.28 11.99 -2.27
N CYS A 42 5.79 10.76 -2.28
CA CYS A 42 4.44 10.44 -1.84
C CYS A 42 4.22 10.69 -0.35
N ALA A 43 5.27 10.59 0.46
CA ALA A 43 5.19 10.78 1.90
C ALA A 43 4.98 12.25 2.31
N HIS A 44 5.28 13.18 1.41
CA HIS A 44 5.23 14.61 1.70
C HIS A 44 3.98 15.31 1.16
N CYS A 45 3.08 14.56 0.55
CA CYS A 45 1.85 15.10 -0.02
C CYS A 45 0.64 14.48 0.67
N PRO A 46 0.12 15.05 1.75
CA PRO A 46 -0.98 14.42 2.50
C PRO A 46 -2.21 14.09 1.65
N SER A 47 -2.60 14.98 0.75
CA SER A 47 -3.75 14.74 -0.13
C SER A 47 -3.50 13.59 -1.09
N SER A 48 -2.31 13.58 -1.70
CA SER A 48 -1.91 12.51 -2.61
C SER A 48 -1.77 11.18 -1.88
N ALA A 49 -1.24 11.21 -0.66
CA ALA A 49 -1.10 10.02 0.15
C ALA A 49 -2.46 9.37 0.43
N MET A 50 -3.48 10.17 0.78
CA MET A 50 -4.81 9.64 1.01
C MET A 50 -5.39 8.97 -0.23
N THR A 51 -5.25 9.61 -1.38
CA THR A 51 -5.73 9.06 -2.64
C THR A 51 -5.03 7.75 -2.96
N LEU A 52 -3.71 7.70 -2.75
CA LEU A 52 -2.94 6.48 -2.97
C LEU A 52 -3.36 5.36 -2.04
N TYR A 53 -3.59 5.67 -0.76
CA TYR A 53 -4.04 4.66 0.19
C TYR A 53 -5.38 4.08 -0.19
N GLN A 54 -6.31 4.90 -0.65
CA GLN A 54 -7.61 4.43 -1.09
C GLN A 54 -7.50 3.52 -2.31
N GLY A 55 -6.66 3.90 -3.28
CA GLY A 55 -6.41 3.09 -4.46
C GLY A 55 -5.74 1.76 -4.12
N VAL A 56 -4.74 1.79 -3.25
CA VAL A 56 -4.03 0.58 -2.82
C VAL A 56 -4.96 -0.34 -2.04
N GLU A 57 -5.75 0.23 -1.12
CA GLU A 57 -6.73 -0.52 -0.34
C GLU A 57 -7.70 -1.26 -1.26
N LYS A 58 -8.29 -0.55 -2.22
CA LYS A 58 -9.23 -1.15 -3.15
C LYS A 58 -8.58 -2.26 -3.96
N MET A 59 -7.37 -2.02 -4.46
CA MET A 59 -6.64 -3.03 -5.23
C MET A 59 -6.40 -4.29 -4.40
N LEU A 60 -5.93 -4.12 -3.17
CA LEU A 60 -5.66 -5.25 -2.29
C LEU A 60 -6.93 -6.00 -1.93
N MET A 61 -8.02 -5.29 -1.66
CA MET A 61 -9.30 -5.92 -1.33
C MET A 61 -9.87 -6.69 -2.52
N ASP A 62 -9.67 -6.19 -3.73
CA ASP A 62 -10.13 -6.87 -4.95
C ASP A 62 -9.32 -8.12 -5.24
N LEU A 63 -8.00 -8.06 -5.06
CA LEU A 63 -7.10 -9.17 -5.36
C LEU A 63 -7.00 -10.18 -4.24
N ILE A 64 -7.12 -9.71 -3.00
CA ILE A 64 -7.01 -10.55 -1.81
C ILE A 64 -8.25 -10.30 -0.94
N PRO A 65 -9.29 -11.14 -1.06
CA PRO A 65 -10.54 -10.92 -0.32
C PRO A 65 -10.38 -10.88 1.20
N GLU A 66 -9.32 -11.45 1.72
CA GLU A 66 -9.04 -11.48 3.16
C GLU A 66 -8.59 -10.14 3.70
N VAL A 67 -8.15 -9.23 2.83
CA VAL A 67 -7.75 -7.88 3.24
C VAL A 67 -9.00 -7.07 3.56
N LYS A 68 -9.00 -6.46 4.74
CA LYS A 68 -10.12 -5.64 5.23
C LYS A 68 -9.86 -4.15 5.09
N GLY A 69 -8.60 -3.76 5.03
CA GLY A 69 -8.24 -2.37 4.90
C GLY A 69 -6.74 -2.17 4.94
N ILE A 70 -6.32 -0.94 4.93
CA ILE A 70 -4.92 -0.56 4.93
C ILE A 70 -4.70 0.52 5.99
N GLU A 71 -3.53 0.50 6.63
CA GLU A 71 -3.17 1.46 7.65
C GLU A 71 -1.80 2.04 7.34
N GLN A 72 -1.67 3.35 7.46
CA GLN A 72 -0.40 4.03 7.30
C GLN A 72 0.42 3.94 8.58
N VAL A 73 1.68 3.52 8.45
CA VAL A 73 2.63 3.47 9.56
C VAL A 73 3.70 4.53 9.30
N TRP A 74 4.03 5.28 10.34
CA TRP A 74 5.02 6.37 10.25
C TRP A 74 6.43 5.91 10.57
#